data_bc2db98de8722e3a2a0d9c9aa37c85e0
#
_entry.id   bc2db98de8722e3a2a0d9c9aa37c85e0
#
_cell.length_a   1.000
_cell.length_b   1.000
_cell.length_c   1.000
_cell.angle_alpha   90.00
_cell.angle_beta   90.00
_cell.angle_gamma   90.00
#
_symmetry.space_group_name_H-M   'P 1'
#
loop_
_entity.id
_entity.type
_entity.pdbx_description
1 polymer ?
#
loop_
_entity_poly.entity_id
_entity_poly.type
_entity_poly.pdbx_seq_one_letter_code
_entity_poly.pdbx_strand_id
1 'polypeptide(L)'
;MIYWQLILVYLKIGMFGFGGGYAMLSLIQYEVVDHHHWLTLQQFTDVVAISQMTPGPIGINSATYVGYAVTQSVWGAVVTTIAVCLPSFILVLLISYFFVKCKDNKYIKAAMSGLLPMSVSLIAAAALLLMNKENFIDYKSILIFAAAFGVMWKWNLHPILLIILAGVAGFLLY
;
A
#
# COMPACT_ATOMS: atom_id res chain seq x y z
N MET A 1 22.17 11.05 -17.65
CA MET A 1 20.81 11.02 -18.22
C MET A 1 19.88 10.09 -17.44
N ILE A 2 20.32 8.89 -17.01
CA ILE A 2 19.46 7.89 -16.34
C ILE A 2 18.80 8.40 -15.04
N TYR A 3 19.53 9.13 -14.19
CA TYR A 3 18.98 9.67 -12.94
C TYR A 3 17.79 10.62 -13.16
N TRP A 4 17.87 11.46 -14.20
CA TRP A 4 16.79 12.39 -14.53
C TRP A 4 15.53 11.65 -15.01
N GLN A 5 15.71 10.60 -15.80
CA GLN A 5 14.60 9.75 -16.23
C GLN A 5 13.96 9.03 -15.05
N LEU A 6 14.79 8.47 -14.14
CA LEU A 6 14.31 7.84 -12.90
C LEU A 6 13.52 8.83 -12.04
N ILE A 7 13.99 10.06 -11.86
CA ILE A 7 13.25 11.09 -11.10
C ILE A 7 11.88 11.33 -11.73
N LEU A 8 11.80 11.58 -13.03
CA LEU A 8 10.53 11.89 -13.70
C LEU A 8 9.55 10.73 -13.63
N VAL A 9 10.03 9.51 -13.86
CA VAL A 9 9.20 8.30 -13.79
C VAL A 9 8.67 8.09 -12.38
N TYR A 10 9.53 8.19 -11.35
CA TYR A 10 9.10 7.96 -9.98
C TYR A 10 8.29 9.12 -9.39
N LEU A 11 8.44 10.34 -9.85
CA LEU A 11 7.51 11.44 -9.59
C LEU A 11 6.12 11.12 -10.16
N LYS A 12 6.07 10.63 -11.41
CA LYS A 12 4.81 10.20 -12.04
C LYS A 12 4.15 9.07 -11.26
N ILE A 13 4.93 8.03 -10.89
CA ILE A 13 4.44 6.90 -10.10
C ILE A 13 3.93 7.38 -8.73
N GLY A 14 4.65 8.25 -8.04
CA GLY A 14 4.26 8.81 -6.74
C GLY A 14 3.01 9.70 -6.80
N MET A 15 2.76 10.33 -7.95
CA MET A 15 1.56 11.16 -8.16
C MET A 15 0.32 10.33 -8.53
N PHE A 16 0.48 9.27 -9.31
CA PHE A 16 -0.62 8.48 -9.86
C PHE A 16 -0.76 7.08 -9.27
N GLY A 17 0.11 6.70 -8.35
CA GLY A 17 0.10 5.40 -7.68
C GLY A 17 -1.00 5.26 -6.63
N PHE A 18 -2.27 5.40 -7.04
CA PHE A 18 -3.43 5.19 -6.18
C PHE A 18 -3.86 3.72 -6.16
N GLY A 19 -4.53 3.30 -5.08
CA GLY A 19 -5.14 1.97 -4.99
C GLY A 19 -4.36 0.93 -4.21
N GLY A 20 -3.23 1.30 -3.59
CA GLY A 20 -2.43 0.41 -2.74
C GLY A 20 -1.29 -0.31 -3.45
N GLY A 21 -0.56 -1.16 -2.71
CA GLY A 21 0.72 -1.72 -3.15
C GLY A 21 0.68 -2.47 -4.49
N TYR A 22 -0.32 -3.31 -4.71
CA TYR A 22 -0.42 -4.11 -5.95
C TYR A 22 -0.79 -3.29 -7.19
N ALA A 23 -1.69 -2.31 -7.07
CA ALA A 23 -2.03 -1.43 -8.17
C ALA A 23 -0.82 -0.57 -8.61
N MET A 24 -0.03 -0.12 -7.63
CA MET A 24 1.20 0.62 -7.88
C MET A 24 2.26 -0.24 -8.58
N LEU A 25 2.34 -1.55 -8.27
CA LEU A 25 3.27 -2.46 -8.94
C LEU A 25 3.02 -2.58 -10.44
N SER A 26 1.75 -2.60 -10.87
CA SER A 26 1.41 -2.64 -12.31
C SER A 26 1.91 -1.39 -13.03
N LEU A 27 1.80 -0.21 -12.41
CA LEU A 27 2.31 1.04 -12.96
C LEU A 27 3.85 1.05 -13.01
N ILE A 28 4.51 0.54 -11.95
CA ILE A 28 5.97 0.42 -11.93
C ILE A 28 6.44 -0.55 -12.99
N GLN A 29 5.79 -1.72 -13.15
CA GLN A 29 6.12 -2.70 -14.18
C GLN A 29 6.04 -2.06 -15.56
N TYR A 30 4.92 -1.41 -15.87
CA TYR A 30 4.74 -0.74 -17.16
C TYR A 30 5.88 0.25 -17.45
N GLU A 31 6.23 1.12 -16.50
CA GLU A 31 7.28 2.12 -16.72
C GLU A 31 8.68 1.48 -16.82
N VAL A 32 9.00 0.52 -15.96
CA VAL A 32 10.37 0.00 -15.81
C VAL A 32 10.68 -1.13 -16.79
N VAL A 33 9.69 -1.99 -17.08
CA VAL A 33 9.87 -3.15 -17.96
C VAL A 33 9.40 -2.85 -19.38
N ASP A 34 8.14 -2.41 -19.52
CA ASP A 34 7.49 -2.33 -20.82
C ASP A 34 7.88 -1.04 -21.60
N HIS A 35 7.99 0.09 -20.90
CA HIS A 35 8.25 1.38 -21.54
C HIS A 35 9.73 1.75 -21.65
N HIS A 36 10.47 1.63 -20.56
CA HIS A 36 11.88 2.02 -20.52
C HIS A 36 12.85 0.85 -20.70
N HIS A 37 12.40 -0.38 -20.58
CA HIS A 37 13.23 -1.61 -20.68
C HIS A 37 14.47 -1.60 -19.78
N TRP A 38 14.35 -0.99 -18.59
CA TRP A 38 15.44 -0.92 -17.62
C TRP A 38 15.71 -2.25 -16.94
N LEU A 39 14.65 -3.04 -16.72
CA LEU A 39 14.72 -4.38 -16.15
C LEU A 39 13.97 -5.36 -17.03
N THR A 40 14.39 -6.62 -17.00
CA THR A 40 13.59 -7.72 -17.54
C THR A 40 12.41 -8.04 -16.61
N LEU A 41 11.39 -8.71 -17.12
CA LEU A 41 10.24 -9.13 -16.31
C LEU A 41 10.67 -10.01 -15.12
N GLN A 42 11.67 -10.87 -15.31
CA GLN A 42 12.19 -11.72 -14.24
C GLN A 42 12.87 -10.89 -13.15
N GLN A 43 13.76 -9.95 -13.52
CA GLN A 43 14.39 -9.05 -12.56
C GLN A 43 13.37 -8.21 -11.80
N PHE A 44 12.32 -7.76 -12.48
CA PHE A 44 11.23 -7.04 -11.83
C PHE A 44 10.48 -7.92 -10.82
N THR A 45 10.22 -9.19 -11.15
CA THR A 45 9.59 -10.14 -10.23
C THR A 45 10.44 -10.34 -8.98
N ASP A 46 11.76 -10.45 -9.13
CA ASP A 46 12.68 -10.56 -7.99
C ASP A 46 12.63 -9.29 -7.10
N VAL A 47 12.61 -8.10 -7.71
CA VAL A 47 12.43 -6.83 -6.99
C VAL A 47 11.11 -6.80 -6.22
N VAL A 48 10.02 -7.27 -6.82
CA VAL A 48 8.71 -7.34 -6.16
C VAL A 48 8.75 -8.30 -4.97
N ALA A 49 9.33 -9.49 -5.13
CA ALA A 49 9.46 -10.48 -4.06
C ALA A 49 10.26 -9.91 -2.87
N ILE A 50 11.41 -9.29 -3.13
CA ILE A 50 12.22 -8.64 -2.08
C ILE A 50 11.45 -7.50 -1.41
N SER A 51 10.72 -6.70 -2.21
CA SER A 51 9.92 -5.58 -1.68
C SER A 51 8.80 -6.03 -0.75
N GLN A 52 8.22 -7.19 -1.00
CA GLN A 52 7.19 -7.79 -0.14
C GLN A 52 7.77 -8.37 1.17
N MET A 53 8.98 -8.88 1.12
CA MET A 53 9.68 -9.39 2.31
C MET A 53 10.24 -8.27 3.18
N THR A 54 10.45 -7.09 2.63
CA THR A 54 10.99 -5.94 3.36
C THR A 54 9.87 -5.20 4.08
N PRO A 55 9.99 -4.95 5.41
CA PRO A 55 8.96 -4.21 6.13
C PRO A 55 8.86 -2.77 5.61
N GLY A 56 7.66 -2.36 5.19
CA GLY A 56 7.39 -1.01 4.68
C GLY A 56 6.43 -1.00 3.49
N PRO A 57 6.12 0.20 2.96
CA PRO A 57 5.28 0.33 1.76
C PRO A 57 5.94 -0.29 0.53
N ILE A 58 5.29 -1.25 -0.10
CA ILE A 58 5.80 -2.00 -1.25
C ILE A 58 6.27 -1.05 -2.38
N GLY A 59 5.51 0.01 -2.66
CA GLY A 59 5.88 0.97 -3.69
C GLY A 59 7.18 1.73 -3.40
N ILE A 60 7.45 2.08 -2.14
CA ILE A 60 8.70 2.74 -1.73
C ILE A 60 9.86 1.75 -1.78
N ASN A 61 9.65 0.53 -1.25
CA ASN A 61 10.66 -0.52 -1.31
C ASN A 61 11.04 -0.84 -2.76
N SER A 62 10.04 -1.02 -3.65
CA SER A 62 10.27 -1.26 -5.07
C SER A 62 11.04 -0.11 -5.73
N ALA A 63 10.72 1.15 -5.41
CA ALA A 63 11.45 2.31 -5.93
C ALA A 63 12.93 2.27 -5.54
N THR A 64 13.21 1.95 -4.28
CA THR A 64 14.57 1.82 -3.76
C THR A 64 15.36 0.73 -4.50
N TYR A 65 14.76 -0.44 -4.65
CA TYR A 65 15.42 -1.57 -5.32
C TYR A 65 15.60 -1.36 -6.82
N VAL A 66 14.59 -0.83 -7.52
CA VAL A 66 14.71 -0.51 -8.94
C VAL A 66 15.78 0.56 -9.17
N GLY A 67 15.80 1.61 -8.34
CA GLY A 67 16.82 2.65 -8.43
C GLY A 67 18.23 2.10 -8.30
N TYR A 68 18.45 1.18 -7.35
CA TYR A 68 19.73 0.50 -7.20
C TYR A 68 20.04 -0.43 -8.37
N ALA A 69 19.08 -1.27 -8.79
CA ALA A 69 19.28 -2.25 -9.86
C ALA A 69 19.61 -1.60 -11.20
N VAL A 70 18.98 -0.47 -11.53
CA VAL A 70 19.19 0.26 -12.79
C VAL A 70 20.51 1.04 -12.81
N THR A 71 20.90 1.63 -11.68
CA THR A 71 22.08 2.49 -11.63
C THR A 71 23.33 1.80 -11.07
N GLN A 72 23.17 0.62 -10.44
CA GLN A 72 24.20 -0.09 -9.67
C GLN A 72 24.84 0.82 -8.60
N SER A 73 24.07 1.77 -8.07
CA SER A 73 24.53 2.78 -7.13
C SER A 73 23.52 3.06 -6.03
N VAL A 74 23.99 3.26 -4.81
CA VAL A 74 23.18 3.69 -3.68
C VAL A 74 22.48 5.03 -3.96
N TRP A 75 23.11 5.91 -4.73
CA TRP A 75 22.51 7.20 -5.14
C TRP A 75 21.26 7.01 -6.01
N GLY A 76 21.23 5.98 -6.83
CA GLY A 76 20.01 5.65 -7.60
C GLY A 76 18.85 5.27 -6.67
N ALA A 77 19.10 4.44 -5.67
CA ALA A 77 18.11 4.09 -4.66
C ALA A 77 17.59 5.32 -3.89
N VAL A 78 18.48 6.19 -3.45
CA VAL A 78 18.11 7.42 -2.72
C VAL A 78 17.24 8.34 -3.58
N VAL A 79 17.66 8.57 -4.81
CA VAL A 79 16.97 9.48 -5.73
C VAL A 79 15.57 8.99 -6.08
N THR A 80 15.40 7.71 -6.40
CA THR A 80 14.08 7.12 -6.72
C THR A 80 13.15 7.11 -5.50
N THR A 81 13.69 6.81 -4.32
CA THR A 81 12.92 6.82 -3.07
C THR A 81 12.42 8.22 -2.73
N ILE A 82 13.26 9.23 -2.85
CA ILE A 82 12.84 10.62 -2.66
C ILE A 82 11.81 11.02 -3.72
N ALA A 83 12.05 10.67 -4.98
CA ALA A 83 11.16 11.04 -6.08
C ALA A 83 9.76 10.45 -5.93
N VAL A 84 9.61 9.19 -5.49
CA VAL A 84 8.29 8.58 -5.29
C VAL A 84 7.54 9.17 -4.09
N CYS A 85 8.25 9.59 -3.03
CA CYS A 85 7.65 10.17 -1.84
C CYS A 85 7.27 11.65 -2.00
N LEU A 86 8.02 12.39 -2.83
CA LEU A 86 7.94 13.84 -2.94
C LEU A 86 6.55 14.36 -3.35
N PRO A 87 5.84 13.79 -4.34
CA PRO A 87 4.50 14.25 -4.71
C PRO A 87 3.50 14.13 -3.55
N SER A 88 3.47 12.99 -2.88
CA SER A 88 2.58 12.75 -1.74
C SER A 88 2.92 13.69 -0.58
N PHE A 89 4.19 13.93 -0.31
CA PHE A 89 4.64 14.86 0.72
C PHE A 89 4.18 16.30 0.44
N ILE A 90 4.36 16.78 -0.81
CA ILE A 90 3.92 18.12 -1.22
C ILE A 90 2.41 18.24 -1.12
N LEU A 91 1.65 17.24 -1.62
CA LEU A 91 0.19 17.24 -1.55
C LEU A 91 -0.31 17.31 -0.11
N VAL A 92 0.24 16.50 0.78
CA VAL A 92 -0.16 16.51 2.19
C VAL A 92 0.17 17.85 2.86
N LEU A 93 1.33 18.43 2.58
CA LEU A 93 1.68 19.76 3.11
C LEU A 93 0.73 20.85 2.62
N LEU A 94 0.43 20.88 1.32
CA LEU A 94 -0.49 21.85 0.74
C LEU A 94 -1.90 21.69 1.33
N ILE A 95 -2.42 20.48 1.38
CA ILE A 95 -3.73 20.20 1.94
C ILE A 95 -3.77 20.60 3.42
N SER A 96 -2.76 20.23 4.20
CA SER A 96 -2.68 20.59 5.62
C SER A 96 -2.67 22.10 5.84
N TYR A 97 -1.86 22.82 5.06
CA TYR A 97 -1.78 24.28 5.14
C TYR A 97 -3.11 24.95 4.83
N PHE A 98 -3.77 24.56 3.74
CA PHE A 98 -5.07 25.12 3.37
C PHE A 98 -6.18 24.65 4.31
N PHE A 99 -6.13 23.42 4.79
CA PHE A 99 -7.14 22.88 5.70
C PHE A 99 -7.21 23.66 7.00
N VAL A 100 -6.06 24.01 7.59
CA VAL A 100 -6.02 24.83 8.82
C VAL A 100 -6.72 26.18 8.63
N LYS A 101 -6.58 26.79 7.45
CA LYS A 101 -7.22 28.08 7.13
C LYS A 101 -8.73 27.96 6.85
N CYS A 102 -9.15 26.81 6.34
CA CYS A 102 -10.50 26.62 5.82
C CYS A 102 -11.35 25.65 6.65
N LYS A 103 -10.85 25.14 7.77
CA LYS A 103 -11.53 24.14 8.62
C LYS A 103 -12.93 24.53 9.08
N ASP A 104 -13.20 25.85 9.20
CA ASP A 104 -14.49 26.37 9.63
C ASP A 104 -15.50 26.57 8.49
N ASN A 105 -15.07 26.38 7.24
CA ASN A 105 -15.94 26.47 6.09
C ASN A 105 -16.94 25.30 6.06
N LYS A 106 -18.23 25.62 5.90
CA LYS A 106 -19.32 24.64 5.90
C LYS A 106 -19.17 23.56 4.81
N TYR A 107 -18.63 23.93 3.65
CA TYR A 107 -18.42 22.97 2.54
C TYR A 107 -17.30 21.98 2.84
N ILE A 108 -16.24 22.42 3.49
CA ILE A 108 -15.14 21.54 3.91
C ILE A 108 -15.59 20.59 5.01
N LYS A 109 -16.35 21.11 6.01
CA LYS A 109 -16.97 20.24 7.03
C LYS A 109 -17.88 19.19 6.42
N ALA A 110 -18.72 19.56 5.44
CA ALA A 110 -19.59 18.62 4.76
C ALA A 110 -18.79 17.58 3.95
N ALA A 111 -17.76 17.99 3.22
CA ALA A 111 -16.87 17.07 2.49
C ALA A 111 -16.16 16.09 3.43
N MET A 112 -15.61 16.55 4.53
CA MET A 112 -14.95 15.68 5.53
C MET A 112 -15.93 14.72 6.20
N SER A 113 -17.16 15.17 6.48
CA SER A 113 -18.22 14.31 7.00
C SER A 113 -18.60 13.18 6.03
N GLY A 114 -18.51 13.41 4.71
CA GLY A 114 -18.72 12.38 3.69
C GLY A 114 -17.52 11.44 3.50
N LEU A 115 -16.29 11.93 3.70
CA LEU A 115 -15.07 11.12 3.54
C LEU A 115 -14.95 10.03 4.61
N LEU A 116 -15.40 10.29 5.83
CA LEU A 116 -15.28 9.36 6.95
C LEU A 116 -16.04 8.04 6.70
N PRO A 117 -17.35 8.05 6.35
CA PRO A 117 -18.05 6.81 6.02
C PRO A 117 -17.52 6.14 4.74
N MET A 118 -17.02 6.92 3.78
CA MET A 118 -16.40 6.36 2.58
C MET A 118 -15.13 5.56 2.90
N SER A 119 -14.30 6.03 3.82
CA SER A 119 -13.11 5.30 4.29
C SER A 119 -13.48 3.98 4.94
N VAL A 120 -14.52 3.97 5.78
CA VAL A 120 -15.03 2.74 6.40
C VAL A 120 -15.57 1.77 5.34
N SER A 121 -16.31 2.29 4.35
CA SER A 121 -16.84 1.49 3.25
C SER A 121 -15.75 0.86 2.39
N LEU A 122 -14.64 1.56 2.13
CA LEU A 122 -13.48 1.02 1.41
C LEU A 122 -12.80 -0.11 2.18
N ILE A 123 -12.67 0.02 3.50
CA ILE A 123 -12.12 -1.05 4.35
C ILE A 123 -13.05 -2.26 4.33
N ALA A 124 -14.37 -2.05 4.43
CA ALA A 124 -15.34 -3.13 4.35
C ALA A 124 -15.33 -3.82 2.97
N ALA A 125 -15.23 -3.05 1.88
CA ALA A 125 -15.09 -3.60 0.53
C ALA A 125 -13.82 -4.42 0.37
N ALA A 126 -12.68 -3.95 0.90
CA ALA A 126 -11.44 -4.71 0.91
C ALA A 126 -11.56 -6.02 1.70
N ALA A 127 -12.22 -5.99 2.86
CA ALA A 127 -12.50 -7.19 3.64
C ALA A 127 -13.35 -8.20 2.84
N LEU A 128 -14.38 -7.73 2.14
CA LEU A 128 -15.23 -8.59 1.28
C LEU A 128 -14.45 -9.19 0.11
N LEU A 129 -13.51 -8.45 -0.50
CA LEU A 129 -12.64 -8.96 -1.56
C LEU A 129 -11.72 -10.09 -1.05
N LEU A 130 -11.31 -10.03 0.22
CA LEU A 130 -10.50 -11.08 0.84
C LEU A 130 -11.33 -12.31 1.25
N MET A 131 -12.67 -12.22 1.26
CA MET A 131 -13.57 -13.35 1.53
C MET A 131 -13.77 -14.21 0.27
N ASN A 132 -12.70 -14.71 -0.29
CA ASN A 132 -12.70 -15.62 -1.44
C ASN A 132 -12.53 -17.07 -1.01
N LYS A 133 -12.68 -18.03 -1.96
CA LYS A 133 -12.56 -19.47 -1.68
C LYS A 133 -11.15 -19.91 -1.27
N GLU A 134 -10.14 -19.12 -1.54
CA GLU A 134 -8.76 -19.41 -1.14
C GLU A 134 -8.53 -19.11 0.34
N ASN A 135 -9.17 -18.04 0.87
CA ASN A 135 -9.03 -17.63 2.27
C ASN A 135 -10.08 -18.28 3.17
N PHE A 136 -11.28 -18.55 2.63
CA PHE A 136 -12.37 -19.23 3.34
C PHE A 136 -12.59 -20.61 2.75
N ILE A 137 -11.72 -21.55 3.11
CA ILE A 137 -11.72 -22.91 2.56
C ILE A 137 -12.92 -23.68 3.08
N ASP A 138 -13.23 -23.57 4.39
CA ASP A 138 -14.23 -24.34 5.12
C ASP A 138 -15.06 -23.50 6.08
N TYR A 139 -16.14 -24.11 6.61
CA TYR A 139 -16.94 -23.54 7.69
C TYR A 139 -16.12 -23.19 8.95
N LYS A 140 -14.98 -23.85 9.17
CA LYS A 140 -14.05 -23.55 10.28
C LYS A 140 -13.44 -22.16 10.14
N SER A 141 -13.07 -21.74 8.93
CA SER A 141 -12.59 -20.38 8.66
C SER A 141 -13.64 -19.34 9.02
N ILE A 142 -14.92 -19.60 8.71
CA ILE A 142 -16.05 -18.73 9.06
C ILE A 142 -16.23 -18.65 10.58
N LEU A 143 -16.09 -19.77 11.29
CA LEU A 143 -16.18 -19.79 12.76
C LEU A 143 -15.04 -19.00 13.41
N ILE A 144 -13.80 -19.16 12.93
CA ILE A 144 -12.65 -18.39 13.44
C ILE A 144 -12.88 -16.90 13.21
N PHE A 145 -13.34 -16.52 12.02
CA PHE A 145 -13.65 -15.14 11.68
C PHE A 145 -14.74 -14.56 12.60
N ALA A 146 -15.87 -15.28 12.76
CA ALA A 146 -16.98 -14.83 13.60
C ALA A 146 -16.57 -14.72 15.07
N ALA A 147 -15.79 -15.68 15.57
CA ALA A 147 -15.25 -15.64 16.93
C ALA A 147 -14.31 -14.47 17.15
N ALA A 148 -13.36 -14.25 16.22
CA ALA A 148 -12.42 -13.14 16.27
C ALA A 148 -13.15 -11.79 16.23
N PHE A 149 -14.14 -11.66 15.35
CA PHE A 149 -14.96 -10.45 15.23
C PHE A 149 -15.76 -10.19 16.51
N GLY A 150 -16.39 -11.21 17.09
CA GLY A 150 -17.16 -11.11 18.34
C GLY A 150 -16.28 -10.75 19.54
N VAL A 151 -15.09 -11.33 19.62
CA VAL A 151 -14.10 -11.03 20.67
C VAL A 151 -13.62 -9.59 20.56
N MET A 152 -13.31 -9.14 19.34
CA MET A 152 -12.91 -7.75 19.09
C MET A 152 -14.01 -6.77 19.48
N TRP A 153 -15.25 -7.07 19.12
CA TRP A 153 -16.41 -6.23 19.43
C TRP A 153 -16.67 -6.10 20.94
N LYS A 154 -16.54 -7.20 21.69
CA LYS A 154 -16.90 -7.22 23.12
C LYS A 154 -15.77 -6.78 24.04
N TRP A 155 -14.52 -7.12 23.74
CA TRP A 155 -13.38 -6.91 24.65
C TRP A 155 -12.34 -5.91 24.16
N ASN A 156 -12.48 -5.34 22.94
CA ASN A 156 -11.51 -4.39 22.37
C ASN A 156 -10.05 -4.86 22.50
N LEU A 157 -9.81 -6.17 22.29
CA LEU A 157 -8.47 -6.73 22.37
C LEU A 157 -7.54 -6.14 21.34
N HIS A 158 -6.24 -6.10 21.65
CA HIS A 158 -5.24 -5.59 20.72
C HIS A 158 -5.22 -6.43 19.44
N PRO A 159 -5.31 -5.81 18.23
CA PRO A 159 -5.44 -6.56 16.97
C PRO A 159 -4.34 -7.59 16.72
N ILE A 160 -3.09 -7.28 17.12
CA ILE A 160 -1.95 -8.20 16.98
C ILE A 160 -2.16 -9.48 17.76
N LEU A 161 -2.65 -9.37 19.01
CA LEU A 161 -2.93 -10.52 19.86
C LEU A 161 -4.03 -11.40 19.28
N LEU A 162 -5.06 -10.76 18.70
CA LEU A 162 -6.16 -11.46 18.03
C LEU A 162 -5.68 -12.24 16.80
N ILE A 163 -4.79 -11.64 15.99
CA ILE A 163 -4.17 -12.30 14.83
C ILE A 163 -3.38 -13.53 15.27
N ILE A 164 -2.56 -13.41 16.33
CA ILE A 164 -1.79 -14.54 16.85
C ILE A 164 -2.71 -15.66 17.35
N LEU A 165 -3.74 -15.32 18.13
CA LEU A 165 -4.71 -16.30 18.63
C LEU A 165 -5.48 -16.98 17.51
N ALA A 166 -5.92 -16.24 16.50
CA ALA A 166 -6.58 -16.79 15.33
C ALA A 166 -5.65 -17.69 14.51
N GLY A 167 -4.37 -17.33 14.40
CA GLY A 167 -3.35 -18.16 13.74
C GLY A 167 -3.11 -19.48 14.48
N VAL A 168 -2.98 -19.45 15.82
CA VAL A 168 -2.86 -20.66 16.65
C VAL A 168 -4.12 -21.52 16.56
N ALA A 169 -5.31 -20.92 16.62
CA ALA A 169 -6.57 -21.65 16.45
C ALA A 169 -6.67 -22.30 15.06
N GLY A 170 -6.24 -21.58 14.01
CA GLY A 170 -6.14 -22.15 12.67
C GLY A 170 -5.21 -23.35 12.62
N PHE A 171 -4.01 -23.22 13.15
CA PHE A 171 -3.03 -24.32 13.18
C PHE A 171 -3.52 -25.57 13.94
N LEU A 172 -4.33 -25.39 14.99
CA LEU A 172 -4.89 -26.52 15.76
C LEU A 172 -6.11 -27.18 15.09
N LEU A 173 -6.81 -26.45 14.21
CA LEU A 173 -8.03 -26.92 13.55
C LEU A 173 -7.80 -27.50 12.14
N TYR A 174 -6.65 -27.19 11.55
CA TYR A 174 -6.20 -27.67 10.24
C TYR A 174 -4.94 -28.51 10.35
#